data_e8fcd95a1e905efeef79273794e328af
#
_entry.id   e8fcd95a1e905efeef79273794e328af
#
_cell.length_a   1.000
_cell.length_b   1.000
_cell.length_c   1.000
_cell.angle_alpha   90.00
_cell.angle_beta   90.00
_cell.angle_gamma   90.00
#
_symmetry.space_group_name_H-M   'P 1'
#
loop_
_entity.id
_entity.type
_entity.pdbx_description
1 polymer ?
#
loop_
_entity_poly.entity_id
_entity_poly.type
_entity_poly.pdbx_seq_one_letter_code
_entity_poly.pdbx_strand_id
1 'polypeptide(L)'
;MIKVKKRKILLLPGDGIGPEVIGEVKKIINWFNEKKSLDFEIDQDLAGGCSYDKHGTPITDEVFYKALESEVVMLGAVGGPKWDDVEFS
;
A
#
# COMPACT_ATOMS: atom_id res chain seq x y z
N MET A 1 14.40 7.41 28.97
CA MET A 1 13.19 6.89 28.32
C MET A 1 13.51 6.41 26.93
N ILE A 2 13.20 5.16 26.63
CA ILE A 2 13.44 4.61 25.30
C ILE A 2 12.32 5.11 24.38
N LYS A 3 12.71 5.82 23.33
CA LYS A 3 11.77 6.29 22.34
C LYS A 3 11.50 5.17 21.33
N VAL A 4 10.29 4.64 21.34
CA VAL A 4 9.92 3.59 20.40
C VAL A 4 9.74 4.21 19.02
N LYS A 5 10.50 3.70 18.05
CA LYS A 5 10.38 4.16 16.67
C LYS A 5 9.09 3.63 16.07
N LYS A 6 8.31 4.52 15.46
CA LYS A 6 7.11 4.12 14.73
C LYS A 6 7.47 3.21 13.57
N ARG A 7 6.72 2.14 13.41
CA ARG A 7 6.89 1.21 12.30
C ARG A 7 5.96 1.61 11.17
N LYS A 8 6.54 1.97 10.05
CA LYS A 8 5.77 2.41 8.88
C LYS A 8 5.36 1.23 8.01
N ILE A 9 4.08 1.17 7.69
CA ILE A 9 3.52 0.19 6.77
C ILE A 9 2.93 0.93 5.60
N LEU A 10 3.42 0.64 4.40
CA LEU A 10 2.85 1.20 3.18
C LEU A 10 1.86 0.20 2.59
N LEU A 11 0.62 0.62 2.42
CA LEU A 11 -0.43 -0.19 1.82
C LEU A 11 -0.65 0.27 0.37
N LEU A 12 -0.56 -0.66 -0.54
CA LEU A 12 -0.83 -0.43 -1.96
C LEU A 12 -2.03 -1.29 -2.35
N PRO A 13 -3.28 -0.78 -2.18
CA PRO A 13 -4.47 -1.58 -2.49
C PRO A 13 -4.49 -2.07 -3.93
N GLY A 14 -4.06 -1.23 -4.87
CA GLY A 14 -4.01 -1.61 -6.27
C GLY A 14 -5.37 -1.54 -6.93
N ASP A 15 -5.70 -2.60 -7.66
CA ASP A 15 -6.83 -2.63 -8.56
C ASP A 15 -7.85 -3.71 -8.19
N GLY A 16 -9.03 -3.63 -8.80
CA GLY A 16 -10.06 -4.66 -8.65
C GLY A 16 -10.45 -4.93 -7.19
N ILE A 17 -10.20 -6.14 -6.71
CA ILE A 17 -10.51 -6.56 -5.34
C ILE A 17 -9.50 -6.03 -4.30
N GLY A 18 -8.36 -5.50 -4.76
CA GLY A 18 -7.30 -5.04 -3.87
C GLY A 18 -7.75 -4.10 -2.76
N PRO A 19 -8.54 -3.05 -3.07
CA PRO A 19 -9.03 -2.14 -2.03
C PRO A 19 -9.85 -2.82 -0.94
N GLU A 20 -10.66 -3.83 -1.29
CA GLU A 20 -11.44 -4.58 -0.29
C GLU A 20 -10.53 -5.41 0.62
N VAL A 21 -9.54 -6.09 0.04
CA VAL A 21 -8.58 -6.90 0.78
C VAL A 21 -7.78 -6.02 1.75
N ILE A 22 -7.27 -4.90 1.27
CA ILE A 22 -6.48 -3.99 2.10
C ILE A 22 -7.36 -3.31 3.17
N GLY A 23 -8.63 -3.07 2.88
CA GLY A 23 -9.57 -2.57 3.88
C GLY A 23 -9.66 -3.50 5.09
N GLU A 24 -9.68 -4.81 4.87
CA GLU A 24 -9.67 -5.79 5.97
C GLU A 24 -8.32 -5.82 6.69
N VAL A 25 -7.22 -5.68 5.96
CA VAL A 25 -5.89 -5.61 6.55
C VAL A 25 -5.78 -4.39 7.48
N LYS A 26 -6.32 -3.24 7.08
CA LYS A 26 -6.34 -2.04 7.93
C LYS A 26 -7.04 -2.28 9.26
N LYS A 27 -8.16 -3.00 9.24
CA LYS A 27 -8.89 -3.34 10.46
C LYS A 27 -8.03 -4.16 11.41
N ILE A 28 -7.29 -5.12 10.87
CA ILE A 28 -6.40 -5.98 11.65
C ILE A 28 -5.27 -5.15 12.26
N ILE A 29 -4.63 -4.28 11.48
CA ILE A 29 -3.54 -3.43 11.95
C ILE A 29 -4.02 -2.50 13.06
N ASN A 30 -5.19 -1.87 12.86
CA ASN A 30 -5.77 -0.98 13.87
C ASN A 30 -6.11 -1.73 15.15
N TRP A 31 -6.58 -2.97 15.04
CA TRP A 31 -6.84 -3.82 16.19
C TRP A 31 -5.56 -4.05 17.01
N PHE A 32 -4.44 -4.40 16.33
CA PHE A 32 -3.17 -4.58 17.00
C PHE A 32 -2.68 -3.30 17.67
N ASN A 33 -2.81 -2.15 17.01
CA ASN A 33 -2.42 -0.87 17.59
C ASN A 33 -3.21 -0.58 18.87
N GLU A 34 -4.50 -0.87 18.85
CA GLU A 34 -5.40 -0.57 19.96
C GLU A 34 -5.28 -1.58 21.10
N LYS A 35 -5.28 -2.88 20.79
CA LYS A 35 -5.35 -3.94 21.81
C LYS A 35 -4.00 -4.39 22.32
N LYS A 36 -2.95 -4.23 21.52
CA LYS A 36 -1.60 -4.68 21.88
C LYS A 36 -0.63 -3.52 22.09
N SER A 37 -1.14 -2.30 22.08
CA SER A 37 -0.34 -1.08 22.26
C SER A 37 0.84 -0.99 21.28
N LEU A 38 0.65 -1.48 20.06
CA LEU A 38 1.63 -1.33 19.00
C LEU A 38 1.45 0.03 18.32
N ASP A 39 2.47 0.51 17.66
CA ASP A 39 2.47 1.82 17.04
C ASP A 39 2.85 1.71 15.57
N PHE A 40 1.96 1.08 14.80
CA PHE A 40 2.10 1.02 13.36
C PHE A 40 1.52 2.28 12.72
N GLU A 41 2.33 2.94 11.92
CA GLU A 41 1.88 4.06 11.11
C GLU A 41 1.53 3.55 9.72
N ILE A 42 0.28 3.76 9.30
CA ILE A 42 -0.23 3.29 8.01
C ILE A 42 -0.20 4.43 7.01
N ASP A 43 0.43 4.21 5.86
CA ASP A 43 0.34 5.08 4.70
C ASP A 43 -0.26 4.27 3.55
N GLN A 44 -0.84 4.94 2.58
CA GLN A 44 -1.50 4.29 1.46
C GLN A 44 -1.27 5.09 0.19
N ASP A 45 -0.98 4.41 -0.92
CA ASP A 45 -0.78 5.08 -2.19
C ASP A 45 -1.18 4.17 -3.35
N LEU A 46 -1.03 4.67 -4.56
CA LEU A 46 -1.46 3.99 -5.78
C LEU A 46 -0.36 3.13 -6.37
N ALA A 47 -0.73 1.97 -6.86
CA ALA A 47 0.14 1.10 -7.65
C ALA A 47 -0.71 0.30 -8.64
N GLY A 48 -0.11 -0.12 -9.73
CA GLY A 48 -0.79 -0.91 -10.76
C GLY A 48 -1.60 -0.04 -11.73
N GLY A 49 -2.71 -0.57 -12.22
CA GLY A 49 -3.54 0.10 -13.21
C GLY A 49 -4.12 1.43 -12.74
N CYS A 50 -4.51 1.52 -11.47
CA CYS A 50 -5.03 2.77 -10.92
C CYS A 50 -3.98 3.88 -10.93
N SER A 51 -2.72 3.54 -10.66
CA SER A 51 -1.62 4.48 -10.75
C SER A 51 -1.37 4.86 -12.22
N TYR A 52 -1.40 3.88 -13.11
CA TYR A 52 -1.23 4.11 -14.54
C TYR A 52 -2.28 5.08 -15.08
N ASP A 53 -3.55 4.91 -14.70
CA ASP A 53 -4.64 5.78 -15.15
C ASP A 53 -4.44 7.23 -14.70
N LYS A 54 -3.92 7.43 -13.50
CA LYS A 54 -3.74 8.77 -12.93
C LYS A 54 -2.41 9.42 -13.31
N HIS A 55 -1.34 8.64 -13.36
CA HIS A 55 0.03 9.15 -13.49
C HIS A 55 0.78 8.67 -14.74
N GLY A 56 0.20 7.77 -15.52
CA GLY A 56 0.86 7.21 -16.71
C GLY A 56 1.94 6.17 -16.40
N THR A 57 2.05 5.72 -15.17
CA THR A 57 3.01 4.71 -14.75
C THR A 57 2.41 3.83 -13.66
N PRO A 58 2.72 2.52 -13.63
CA PRO A 58 2.19 1.64 -12.60
C PRO A 58 2.70 1.93 -11.19
N ILE A 59 3.82 2.64 -11.08
CA ILE A 59 4.32 3.13 -9.79
C ILE A 59 5.06 4.44 -10.04
N THR A 60 4.80 5.45 -9.22
CA THR A 60 5.53 6.72 -9.30
C THR A 60 6.80 6.64 -8.47
N ASP A 61 7.76 7.53 -8.79
CA ASP A 61 9.01 7.61 -8.01
C ASP A 61 8.72 7.93 -6.54
N GLU A 62 7.72 8.78 -6.29
CA GLU A 62 7.31 9.13 -4.92
C GLU A 62 6.88 7.90 -4.12
N VAL A 63 6.06 7.04 -4.72
CA VAL A 63 5.61 5.80 -4.08
C VAL A 63 6.78 4.85 -3.88
N PHE A 64 7.67 4.76 -4.87
CA PHE A 64 8.86 3.93 -4.77
C PHE A 64 9.72 4.34 -3.56
N TYR A 65 9.94 5.63 -3.36
CA TYR A 65 10.71 6.11 -2.21
C TYR A 65 9.98 5.87 -0.90
N LYS A 66 8.66 6.02 -0.86
CA LYS A 66 7.86 5.65 0.31
C LYS A 66 8.03 4.18 0.67
N ALA A 67 8.05 3.31 -0.35
CA ALA A 67 8.24 1.88 -0.14
C ALA A 67 9.62 1.60 0.49
N LEU A 68 10.65 2.26 0.01
CA LEU A 68 12.02 2.09 0.55
C LEU A 68 12.12 2.54 2.01
N GLU A 69 11.35 3.55 2.41
CA GLU A 69 11.35 4.07 3.77
C GLU A 69 10.46 3.29 4.73
N SER A 70 9.59 2.43 4.19
CA SER A 70 8.65 1.66 5.00
C SER A 70 9.29 0.37 5.47
N GLU A 71 8.92 -0.12 6.65
CA GLU A 71 9.38 -1.41 7.13
C GLU A 71 8.69 -2.55 6.40
N VAL A 72 7.41 -2.35 6.05
CA VAL A 72 6.60 -3.36 5.35
C VAL A 72 5.82 -2.67 4.25
N VAL A 73 5.77 -3.31 3.09
CA VAL A 73 4.90 -2.90 1.97
C VAL A 73 3.93 -4.05 1.73
N MET A 74 2.64 -3.74 1.78
CA MET A 74 1.60 -4.73 1.52
C MET A 74 0.86 -4.36 0.24
N LEU A 75 0.84 -5.30 -0.71
CA LEU A 75 0.16 -5.13 -1.99
C LEU A 75 -1.14 -5.94 -1.98
N GLY A 76 -2.25 -5.30 -2.35
CA GLY A 76 -3.52 -5.98 -2.47
C GLY A 76 -3.58 -6.80 -3.76
N ALA A 77 -3.90 -6.14 -4.86
CA ALA A 77 -3.94 -6.78 -6.18
C ALA A 77 -3.68 -5.74 -7.25
N VAL A 78 -3.06 -6.13 -8.36
CA VAL A 78 -2.81 -5.23 -9.48
C VAL A 78 -3.24 -5.89 -10.78
N GLY A 79 -3.57 -5.04 -11.77
CA GLY A 79 -3.97 -5.48 -13.09
C GLY A 79 -5.47 -5.70 -13.21
N GLY A 80 -5.87 -6.17 -14.37
CA GLY A 80 -7.26 -6.42 -14.73
C GLY A 80 -7.45 -6.29 -16.23
N PRO A 81 -8.62 -6.72 -16.76
CA PRO A 81 -8.88 -6.69 -18.21
C PRO A 81 -8.66 -5.31 -18.85
N LYS A 82 -8.96 -4.25 -18.12
CA LYS A 82 -8.80 -2.88 -18.60
C LYS A 82 -7.36 -2.57 -19.04
N TRP A 83 -6.36 -3.22 -18.41
CA TRP A 83 -4.93 -2.93 -18.65
C TRP A 83 -4.18 -4.06 -19.33
N ASP A 84 -4.89 -5.09 -19.85
CA ASP A 84 -4.25 -6.24 -20.47
C ASP A 84 -3.37 -5.87 -21.67
N ASP A 85 -3.74 -4.82 -22.42
CA ASP A 85 -3.01 -4.37 -23.59
C ASP A 85 -1.95 -3.32 -23.30
N VAL A 86 -1.73 -2.98 -22.05
CA VAL A 86 -0.74 -1.99 -21.64
C VAL A 86 0.61 -2.67 -21.45
N GLU A 87 1.65 -2.12 -22.09
CA GLU A 87 3.02 -2.61 -21.86
C GLU A 87 3.62 -1.87 -20.66
N PHE A 88 3.99 -2.61 -19.65
CA PHE A 88 4.74 -2.10 -18.52
C PHE A 88 6.20 -2.51 -18.68
N SER A 89 7.04 -1.56 -19.04
CA SER A 89 8.48 -1.82 -19.21
C SER A 89 9.28 -1.44 -17.98
#